data_c8e0098c56abd2fb5a8d0ff6864b1122
#
_entry.id   c8e0098c56abd2fb5a8d0ff6864b1122
#
_cell.length_a   1.000
_cell.length_b   1.000
_cell.length_c   1.000
_cell.angle_alpha   90.00
_cell.angle_beta   90.00
_cell.angle_gamma   90.00
#
_symmetry.space_group_name_H-M   'P 1'
#
loop_
_entity.id
_entity.type
_entity.pdbx_description
1 polymer ?
#
loop_
_entity_poly.entity_id
_entity_poly.type
_entity_poly.pdbx_seq_one_letter_code
_entity_poly.pdbx_strand_id
1 'polypeptide(L)'
;LVLVGGGGCGKSRIINRVLSPLLVCYYGKKGVLREAGSNKAARLIDGMTIHTANGLQGNSSLLTPHLRLSPNDQKRAEYRYGPLGAKIFDEFSQYNTRLWHADCYRTAAARDAVWTDVDFFEYAEPDHTWGDLPVVIVCGDELQSPPVPAEAGLLAPIEGRSHEQKVGVKI
;
A
#
# COMPACT_ATOMS: atom_id res chain seq x y z
N LEU A 1 4.51 10.46 6.27
CA LEU A 1 5.06 10.22 7.60
C LEU A 1 5.53 8.77 7.72
N VAL A 2 6.77 8.59 8.20
CA VAL A 2 7.32 7.26 8.48
C VAL A 2 7.46 7.11 9.99
N LEU A 3 6.92 6.02 10.57
CA LEU A 3 6.99 5.69 11.99
C LEU A 3 7.74 4.34 12.15
N VAL A 4 8.99 4.40 12.57
CA VAL A 4 9.86 3.23 12.73
C VAL A 4 10.08 2.93 14.20
N GLY A 5 10.18 1.66 14.56
CA GLY A 5 10.50 1.23 15.92
C GLY A 5 10.40 -0.27 16.09
N GLY A 6 11.10 -0.79 17.08
CA GLY A 6 11.15 -2.22 17.39
C GLY A 6 9.81 -2.85 17.73
N GLY A 7 9.78 -4.19 17.74
CA GLY A 7 8.60 -4.95 18.16
C GLY A 7 8.16 -4.55 19.56
N GLY A 8 6.85 -4.42 19.79
CA GLY A 8 6.27 -4.08 21.11
C GLY A 8 6.40 -2.62 21.55
N CYS A 9 7.03 -1.72 20.79
CA CYS A 9 7.16 -0.30 21.18
C CYS A 9 5.87 0.53 21.07
N GLY A 10 4.75 -0.08 20.72
CA GLY A 10 3.44 0.57 20.74
C GLY A 10 2.99 1.21 19.41
N LYS A 11 3.62 0.93 18.26
CA LYS A 11 3.22 1.49 16.95
C LYS A 11 1.74 1.33 16.65
N SER A 12 1.22 0.10 16.71
CA SER A 12 -0.20 -0.18 16.44
C SER A 12 -1.13 0.50 17.45
N ARG A 13 -0.66 0.75 18.69
CA ARG A 13 -1.41 1.55 19.68
C ARG A 13 -1.50 3.02 19.28
N ILE A 14 -0.42 3.59 18.75
CA ILE A 14 -0.41 4.97 18.21
C ILE A 14 -1.34 5.05 17.00
N ILE A 15 -1.28 4.07 16.07
CA ILE A 15 -2.20 3.99 14.94
C ILE A 15 -3.66 4.04 15.43
N ASN A 16 -4.04 3.17 16.36
CA ASN A 16 -5.43 3.02 16.79
C ASN A 16 -5.94 4.13 17.69
N ARG A 17 -5.08 4.68 18.55
CA ARG A 17 -5.51 5.64 19.59
C ARG A 17 -5.31 7.10 19.21
N VAL A 18 -4.45 7.36 18.23
CA VAL A 18 -4.09 8.73 17.85
C VAL A 18 -4.33 8.97 16.37
N LEU A 19 -3.59 8.26 15.49
CA LEU A 19 -3.57 8.56 14.06
C LEU A 19 -4.91 8.28 13.39
N SER A 20 -5.45 7.07 13.57
CA SER A 20 -6.73 6.70 12.96
C SER A 20 -7.90 7.56 13.42
N PRO A 21 -8.11 7.82 14.72
CA PRO A 21 -9.18 8.71 15.16
C PRO A 21 -9.06 10.12 14.62
N LEU A 22 -7.85 10.68 14.61
CA LEU A 22 -7.59 12.01 14.08
C LEU A 22 -7.92 12.09 12.57
N LEU A 23 -7.41 11.13 11.79
CA LEU A 23 -7.67 11.09 10.36
C LEU A 23 -9.14 10.82 10.03
N VAL A 24 -9.81 9.96 10.81
CA VAL A 24 -11.25 9.71 10.66
C VAL A 24 -12.07 10.95 11.00
N CYS A 25 -11.65 11.73 11.99
CA CYS A 25 -12.28 13.01 12.29
C CYS A 25 -12.19 13.99 11.12
N TYR A 26 -11.06 13.99 10.41
CA TYR A 26 -10.80 14.92 9.31
C TYR A 26 -11.39 14.46 7.97
N TYR A 27 -11.19 13.17 7.61
CA TYR A 27 -11.56 12.63 6.31
C TYR A 27 -12.83 11.76 6.32
N GLY A 28 -13.39 11.49 7.50
CA GLY A 28 -14.47 10.55 7.67
C GLY A 28 -14.02 9.07 7.65
N LYS A 29 -14.90 8.15 8.04
CA LYS A 29 -14.59 6.72 8.11
C LYS A 29 -14.18 6.12 6.77
N LYS A 30 -14.80 6.55 5.66
CA LYS A 30 -14.48 6.08 4.31
C LYS A 30 -13.23 6.73 3.73
N GLY A 31 -12.78 7.83 4.32
CA GLY A 31 -11.59 8.56 3.89
C GLY A 31 -10.27 8.02 4.46
N VAL A 32 -10.31 6.96 5.29
CA VAL A 32 -9.10 6.40 5.92
C VAL A 32 -9.04 4.90 5.68
N LEU A 33 -7.99 4.44 5.00
CA LEU A 33 -7.71 3.03 4.78
C LEU A 33 -6.49 2.61 5.60
N ARG A 34 -6.63 1.49 6.31
CA ARG A 34 -5.56 0.88 7.11
C ARG A 34 -5.20 -0.46 6.51
N GLU A 35 -3.95 -0.63 6.16
CA GLU A 35 -3.41 -1.82 5.49
C GLU A 35 -2.23 -2.39 6.25
N ALA A 36 -2.05 -3.69 6.21
CA ALA A 36 -0.93 -4.37 6.83
C ALA A 36 -0.41 -5.53 5.97
N GLY A 37 0.83 -5.94 6.21
CA GLY A 37 1.47 -7.04 5.50
C GLY A 37 0.87 -8.41 5.83
N SER A 38 0.34 -8.58 7.03
CA SER A 38 -0.21 -9.84 7.51
C SER A 38 -1.62 -9.70 8.08
N ASN A 39 -2.38 -10.81 8.09
CA ASN A 39 -3.71 -10.85 8.70
C ASN A 39 -3.69 -10.50 10.20
N LYS A 40 -2.62 -10.89 10.89
CA LYS A 40 -2.45 -10.59 12.32
C LYS A 40 -2.30 -9.09 12.53
N ALA A 41 -1.42 -8.44 11.78
CA ALA A 41 -1.21 -7.00 11.86
C ALA A 41 -2.44 -6.22 11.43
N ALA A 42 -3.10 -6.64 10.35
CA ALA A 42 -4.34 -6.03 9.87
C ALA A 42 -5.43 -5.99 10.96
N ARG A 43 -5.61 -7.09 11.69
CA ARG A 43 -6.56 -7.15 12.82
C ARG A 43 -6.16 -6.21 13.97
N LEU A 44 -4.86 -6.06 14.24
CA LEU A 44 -4.38 -5.20 15.32
C LEU A 44 -4.67 -3.71 15.06
N ILE A 45 -4.71 -3.30 13.79
CA ILE A 45 -5.01 -1.91 13.41
C ILE A 45 -6.45 -1.72 12.91
N ASP A 46 -7.32 -2.71 13.10
CA ASP A 46 -8.70 -2.71 12.57
C ASP A 46 -8.73 -2.35 11.08
N GLY A 47 -7.86 -2.98 10.30
CA GLY A 47 -7.64 -2.77 8.88
C GLY A 47 -7.78 -4.07 8.07
N MET A 48 -7.22 -4.07 6.88
CA MET A 48 -7.16 -5.22 6.00
C MET A 48 -5.73 -5.47 5.51
N THR A 49 -5.48 -6.65 4.93
CA THR A 49 -4.17 -6.87 4.29
C THR A 49 -4.09 -6.09 2.99
N ILE A 50 -2.89 -5.64 2.63
CA ILE A 50 -2.65 -4.97 1.35
C ILE A 50 -3.08 -5.84 0.14
N HIS A 51 -2.97 -7.17 0.25
CA HIS A 51 -3.48 -8.11 -0.75
C HIS A 51 -4.99 -8.01 -0.90
N THR A 52 -5.72 -8.02 0.22
CA THR A 52 -7.19 -7.88 0.23
C THR A 52 -7.63 -6.51 -0.28
N ALA A 53 -6.93 -5.45 0.13
CA ALA A 53 -7.22 -4.10 -0.31
C ALA A 53 -7.13 -3.97 -1.84
N ASN A 54 -6.11 -4.58 -2.42
CA ASN A 54 -5.85 -4.54 -3.85
C ASN A 54 -6.57 -5.63 -4.67
N GLY A 55 -7.35 -6.52 -4.02
CA GLY A 55 -8.01 -7.63 -4.71
C GLY A 55 -7.02 -8.64 -5.30
N LEU A 56 -5.83 -8.76 -4.72
CA LEU A 56 -4.81 -9.71 -5.15
C LEU A 56 -5.13 -11.09 -4.57
N GLN A 57 -5.24 -12.10 -5.42
CA GLN A 57 -5.51 -13.47 -5.02
C GLN A 57 -4.32 -14.38 -5.34
N GLY A 58 -3.75 -15.01 -4.31
CA GLY A 58 -2.67 -15.98 -4.44
C GLY A 58 -1.33 -15.42 -4.92
N ASN A 59 -0.35 -16.31 -5.08
CA ASN A 59 1.01 -15.92 -5.47
C ASN A 59 1.13 -15.40 -6.91
N SER A 60 0.23 -15.82 -7.81
CA SER A 60 0.24 -15.40 -9.21
C SER A 60 -0.02 -13.91 -9.37
N SER A 61 -0.84 -13.32 -8.51
CA SER A 61 -1.13 -11.87 -8.57
C SER A 61 0.01 -10.98 -8.07
N LEU A 62 0.97 -11.54 -7.34
CA LEU A 62 2.21 -10.83 -6.97
C LEU A 62 3.22 -10.78 -8.11
N LEU A 63 3.20 -11.80 -8.99
CA LEU A 63 4.08 -11.88 -10.14
C LEU A 63 3.60 -11.02 -11.32
N THR A 64 2.30 -10.74 -11.37
CA THR A 64 1.66 -9.95 -12.44
C THR A 64 0.72 -8.90 -11.86
N PRO A 65 1.23 -7.90 -11.10
CA PRO A 65 0.41 -6.88 -10.45
C PRO A 65 -0.36 -6.00 -11.43
N HIS A 66 0.04 -5.97 -12.69
CA HIS A 66 -0.56 -5.24 -13.80
C HIS A 66 -1.67 -6.02 -14.53
N LEU A 67 -2.09 -7.17 -14.02
CA LEU A 67 -3.28 -7.80 -14.56
C LEU A 67 -4.45 -6.81 -14.53
N ARG A 68 -4.95 -6.52 -15.71
CA ARG A 68 -6.09 -5.64 -15.92
C ARG A 68 -7.24 -6.06 -15.00
N LEU A 69 -7.68 -5.14 -14.18
CA LEU A 69 -8.87 -5.36 -13.37
C LEU A 69 -10.10 -5.49 -14.27
N SER A 70 -10.99 -6.42 -13.94
CA SER A 70 -12.30 -6.46 -14.60
C SER A 70 -13.04 -5.14 -14.35
N PRO A 71 -14.00 -4.72 -15.22
CA PRO A 71 -14.78 -3.50 -15.00
C PRO A 71 -15.47 -3.47 -13.64
N ASN A 72 -15.88 -4.62 -13.12
CA ASN A 72 -16.48 -4.71 -11.78
C ASN A 72 -15.43 -4.47 -10.66
N ASP A 73 -14.22 -4.97 -10.83
CA ASP A 73 -13.15 -4.76 -9.85
C ASP A 73 -12.62 -3.33 -9.90
N GLN A 74 -12.59 -2.70 -11.10
CA GLN A 74 -12.30 -1.28 -11.24
C GLN A 74 -13.30 -0.43 -10.44
N LYS A 75 -14.60 -0.65 -10.61
CA LYS A 75 -15.65 0.04 -9.83
C LYS A 75 -15.52 -0.18 -8.32
N ARG A 76 -15.13 -1.41 -7.90
CA ARG A 76 -14.88 -1.69 -6.48
C ARG A 76 -13.67 -0.92 -5.96
N ALA A 77 -12.62 -0.81 -6.76
CA ALA A 77 -11.43 -0.04 -6.42
C ALA A 77 -11.76 1.47 -6.34
N GLU A 78 -12.48 2.02 -7.31
CA GLU A 78 -12.96 3.41 -7.31
C GLU A 78 -13.82 3.71 -6.07
N TYR A 79 -14.75 2.83 -5.73
CA TYR A 79 -15.54 2.98 -4.50
C TYR A 79 -14.70 2.96 -3.23
N ARG A 80 -13.63 2.16 -3.20
CA ARG A 80 -12.73 2.04 -2.04
C ARG A 80 -11.74 3.18 -1.96
N TYR A 81 -11.06 3.50 -3.06
CA TYR A 81 -9.94 4.42 -3.07
C TYR A 81 -10.32 5.87 -3.41
N GLY A 82 -11.40 6.06 -4.19
CA GLY A 82 -11.85 7.40 -4.59
C GLY A 82 -12.05 8.39 -3.42
N PRO A 83 -12.72 8.00 -2.33
CA PRO A 83 -12.96 8.90 -1.20
C PRO A 83 -11.77 9.05 -0.24
N LEU A 84 -10.63 8.38 -0.47
CA LEU A 84 -9.53 8.39 0.48
C LEU A 84 -8.86 9.77 0.59
N GLY A 85 -8.63 10.19 1.82
CA GLY A 85 -7.73 11.27 2.19
C GLY A 85 -6.47 10.75 2.91
N ALA A 86 -6.50 9.50 3.42
CA ALA A 86 -5.37 8.93 4.14
C ALA A 86 -5.25 7.42 3.96
N LYS A 87 -4.01 6.93 3.86
CA LYS A 87 -3.63 5.52 3.99
C LYS A 87 -2.64 5.34 5.14
N ILE A 88 -2.80 4.28 5.91
CA ILE A 88 -1.88 3.86 6.96
C ILE A 88 -1.43 2.45 6.63
N PHE A 89 -0.13 2.25 6.49
CA PHE A 89 0.52 0.97 6.27
C PHE A 89 1.23 0.52 7.55
N ASP A 90 0.89 -0.65 8.08
CA ASP A 90 1.61 -1.26 9.19
C ASP A 90 2.44 -2.46 8.72
N GLU A 91 3.54 -2.71 9.40
CA GLU A 91 4.51 -3.76 9.06
C GLU A 91 5.07 -3.65 7.61
N PHE A 92 5.47 -2.44 7.21
CA PHE A 92 5.97 -2.16 5.85
C PHE A 92 7.17 -3.04 5.44
N SER A 93 7.94 -3.56 6.39
CA SER A 93 9.05 -4.49 6.13
C SER A 93 8.60 -5.77 5.43
N GLN A 94 7.32 -6.15 5.56
CA GLN A 94 6.73 -7.31 4.91
C GLN A 94 6.29 -7.03 3.46
N TYR A 95 6.38 -5.79 2.99
CA TYR A 95 6.02 -5.44 1.62
C TYR A 95 7.23 -5.56 0.70
N ASN A 96 7.05 -6.26 -0.41
CA ASN A 96 8.00 -6.18 -1.49
C ASN A 96 7.70 -4.95 -2.39
N THR A 97 8.69 -4.55 -3.17
CA THR A 97 8.57 -3.36 -4.03
C THR A 97 7.50 -3.47 -5.10
N ARG A 98 7.21 -4.68 -5.59
CA ARG A 98 6.15 -4.91 -6.59
C ARG A 98 4.77 -4.70 -5.98
N LEU A 99 4.54 -5.23 -4.79
CA LEU A 99 3.27 -5.08 -4.07
C LEU A 99 3.00 -3.60 -3.74
N TRP A 100 4.04 -2.91 -3.28
CA TRP A 100 3.99 -1.49 -3.00
C TRP A 100 3.64 -0.66 -4.25
N HIS A 101 4.31 -0.96 -5.36
CA HIS A 101 4.04 -0.32 -6.63
C HIS A 101 2.62 -0.62 -7.16
N ALA A 102 2.16 -1.88 -7.04
CA ALA A 102 0.79 -2.24 -7.42
C ALA A 102 -0.27 -1.48 -6.61
N ASP A 103 -0.03 -1.30 -5.32
CA ASP A 103 -0.94 -0.54 -4.46
C ASP A 103 -0.97 0.94 -4.84
N CYS A 104 0.19 1.53 -5.09
CA CYS A 104 0.32 2.91 -5.54
C CYS A 104 -0.46 3.13 -6.84
N TYR A 105 -0.20 2.32 -7.87
CA TYR A 105 -0.88 2.41 -9.16
C TYR A 105 -2.39 2.27 -9.04
N ARG A 106 -2.87 1.22 -8.34
CA ARG A 106 -4.32 0.98 -8.21
C ARG A 106 -5.02 2.08 -7.44
N THR A 107 -4.36 2.64 -6.45
CA THR A 107 -4.90 3.79 -5.71
C THR A 107 -4.99 5.02 -6.62
N ALA A 108 -3.94 5.34 -7.37
CA ALA A 108 -3.94 6.45 -8.31
C ALA A 108 -5.01 6.27 -9.39
N ALA A 109 -4.98 5.13 -10.10
CA ALA A 109 -5.95 4.85 -11.17
C ALA A 109 -7.41 4.91 -10.70
N ALA A 110 -7.69 4.43 -9.49
CA ALA A 110 -9.03 4.46 -8.93
C ALA A 110 -9.47 5.85 -8.48
N ARG A 111 -8.54 6.69 -8.01
CA ARG A 111 -8.84 8.07 -7.61
C ARG A 111 -9.09 8.97 -8.81
N ASP A 112 -8.33 8.77 -9.87
CA ASP A 112 -8.46 9.53 -11.12
C ASP A 112 -9.55 8.96 -12.04
N ALA A 113 -10.09 7.79 -11.71
CA ALA A 113 -11.00 7.00 -12.54
C ALA A 113 -10.44 6.74 -13.96
N VAL A 114 -9.11 6.66 -14.07
CA VAL A 114 -8.38 6.42 -15.31
C VAL A 114 -7.68 5.06 -15.24
N TRP A 115 -8.20 4.09 -16.01
CA TRP A 115 -7.66 2.75 -16.13
C TRP A 115 -7.04 2.59 -17.50
N THR A 116 -5.75 2.84 -17.61
CA THR A 116 -5.03 2.74 -18.88
C THR A 116 -4.60 1.30 -19.16
N ASP A 117 -4.55 0.96 -20.46
CA ASP A 117 -3.95 -0.29 -20.93
C ASP A 117 -2.40 -0.16 -21.06
N VAL A 118 -1.87 0.99 -20.71
CA VAL A 118 -0.45 1.28 -20.75
C VAL A 118 0.29 0.37 -19.79
N ASP A 119 1.44 -0.06 -20.21
CA ASP A 119 2.33 -0.88 -19.39
C ASP A 119 2.54 -0.15 -18.07
N PHE A 120 2.16 -0.81 -16.98
CA PHE A 120 2.14 -0.33 -15.62
C PHE A 120 3.37 0.52 -15.21
N PHE A 121 4.49 0.34 -15.93
CA PHE A 121 5.76 1.02 -15.69
C PHE A 121 5.89 2.40 -16.35
N GLU A 122 5.09 2.67 -17.37
CA GLU A 122 5.08 3.99 -18.01
C GLU A 122 4.20 5.00 -17.26
N TYR A 123 3.25 4.50 -16.45
CA TYR A 123 2.29 5.35 -15.73
C TYR A 123 2.80 5.87 -14.37
N ALA A 124 3.88 5.33 -13.86
CA ALA A 124 4.46 5.80 -12.59
C ALA A 124 5.24 7.11 -12.77
N GLU A 125 4.56 8.15 -13.16
CA GLU A 125 5.07 9.51 -13.01
C GLU A 125 5.31 9.76 -11.51
N PRO A 126 6.51 10.18 -11.10
CA PRO A 126 6.83 10.43 -9.69
C PRO A 126 5.92 11.45 -9.01
N ASP A 127 5.26 12.28 -9.81
CA ASP A 127 4.48 13.42 -9.33
C ASP A 127 3.04 13.08 -8.91
N HIS A 128 2.55 11.85 -9.19
CA HIS A 128 1.19 11.42 -8.87
C HIS A 128 1.14 10.15 -8.01
N THR A 129 2.05 10.01 -7.08
CA THR A 129 2.08 8.88 -6.15
C THR A 129 0.75 8.75 -5.41
N TRP A 130 0.12 7.57 -5.49
CA TRP A 130 -1.20 7.28 -4.94
C TRP A 130 -2.32 8.25 -5.38
N GLY A 131 -2.21 8.86 -6.59
CA GLY A 131 -3.23 9.81 -7.08
C GLY A 131 -3.38 11.00 -6.14
N ASP A 132 -2.28 11.62 -5.78
CA ASP A 132 -2.21 12.80 -4.91
C ASP A 132 -2.91 12.59 -3.56
N LEU A 133 -2.77 11.40 -2.97
CA LEU A 133 -3.34 11.11 -1.67
C LEU A 133 -2.73 12.04 -0.59
N PRO A 134 -3.53 12.86 0.12
CA PRO A 134 -3.02 13.89 1.02
C PRO A 134 -2.14 13.36 2.14
N VAL A 135 -2.46 12.15 2.65
CA VAL A 135 -1.74 11.58 3.78
C VAL A 135 -1.39 10.12 3.54
N VAL A 136 -0.11 9.81 3.57
CA VAL A 136 0.42 8.44 3.61
C VAL A 136 1.27 8.27 4.85
N ILE A 137 0.94 7.27 5.68
CA ILE A 137 1.67 6.93 6.90
C ILE A 137 2.16 5.50 6.77
N VAL A 138 3.47 5.32 6.92
CA VAL A 138 4.13 4.02 6.86
C VAL A 138 4.69 3.69 8.23
N CYS A 139 4.29 2.55 8.78
CA CYS A 139 4.71 2.09 10.09
C CYS A 139 5.34 0.71 9.99
N GLY A 140 6.40 0.48 10.77
CA GLY A 140 7.02 -0.84 10.79
C GLY A 140 8.29 -0.93 11.61
N ASP A 141 8.96 -2.06 11.45
CA ASP A 141 10.20 -2.38 12.11
C ASP A 141 11.16 -2.95 11.04
N GLU A 142 12.27 -2.28 10.83
CA GLU A 142 13.26 -2.67 9.81
C GLU A 142 13.94 -4.02 10.13
N LEU A 143 13.91 -4.43 11.40
CA LEU A 143 14.53 -5.65 11.88
C LEU A 143 13.57 -6.86 11.91
N GLN A 144 12.30 -6.66 11.55
CA GLN A 144 11.32 -7.75 11.44
C GLN A 144 11.43 -8.50 10.11
N SER A 145 10.68 -9.62 10.04
CA SER A 145 10.72 -10.56 8.92
C SER A 145 10.62 -9.87 7.54
N PRO A 146 11.49 -10.25 6.60
CA PRO A 146 11.43 -9.74 5.23
C PRO A 146 10.15 -10.19 4.53
N PRO A 147 9.82 -9.60 3.36
CA PRO A 147 8.67 -10.00 2.56
C PRO A 147 8.73 -11.48 2.13
N VAL A 148 7.56 -12.08 1.96
CA VAL A 148 7.41 -13.45 1.45
C VAL A 148 6.61 -13.37 0.13
N PRO A 149 7.12 -13.91 -0.99
CA PRO A 149 8.42 -14.56 -1.18
C PRO A 149 9.60 -13.61 -0.95
N ALA A 150 10.79 -14.16 -0.70
CA ALA A 150 12.01 -13.40 -0.41
C ALA A 150 12.47 -12.60 -1.63
N GLU A 151 11.72 -11.59 -1.98
CA GLU A 151 12.07 -10.58 -2.97
C GLU A 151 12.69 -9.37 -2.26
N ALA A 152 13.32 -8.48 -3.04
CA ALA A 152 13.90 -7.27 -2.48
C ALA A 152 12.82 -6.47 -1.73
N GLY A 153 12.99 -6.33 -0.43
CA GLY A 153 12.16 -5.44 0.41
C GLY A 153 12.38 -3.97 0.03
N LEU A 154 11.52 -3.10 0.53
CA LEU A 154 11.57 -1.65 0.23
C LEU A 154 12.91 -1.02 0.59
N LEU A 155 13.55 -1.49 1.64
CA LEU A 155 14.83 -0.96 2.15
C LEU A 155 16.08 -1.65 1.56
N ALA A 156 15.92 -2.67 0.71
CA ALA A 156 17.08 -3.33 0.10
C ALA A 156 17.80 -2.40 -0.88
N PRO A 157 19.13 -2.59 -1.11
CA PRO A 157 19.87 -1.76 -2.07
C PRO A 157 19.24 -1.74 -3.45
N ILE A 158 19.34 -0.59 -4.13
CA ILE A 158 18.74 -0.40 -5.48
C ILE A 158 19.54 -1.16 -6.56
N GLU A 159 20.83 -1.39 -6.31
CA GLU A 159 21.71 -2.12 -7.23
C GLU A 159 21.22 -3.57 -7.41
N GLY A 160 21.16 -4.02 -8.66
CA GLY A 160 20.69 -5.36 -9.01
C GLY A 160 19.18 -5.56 -9.05
N ARG A 161 18.37 -4.55 -8.72
CA ARG A 161 16.91 -4.63 -8.81
C ARG A 161 16.42 -4.55 -10.25
N SER A 162 15.32 -5.24 -10.53
CA SER A 162 14.56 -5.05 -11.78
C SER A 162 14.04 -3.61 -11.87
N HIS A 163 13.63 -3.19 -13.05
CA HIS A 163 13.05 -1.86 -13.27
C HIS A 163 11.85 -1.61 -12.32
N GLU A 164 10.96 -2.57 -12.23
CA GLU A 164 9.76 -2.56 -11.35
C GLU A 164 10.11 -2.35 -9.89
N GLN A 165 11.12 -3.08 -9.40
CA GLN A 165 11.58 -2.94 -8.02
C GLN A 165 12.19 -1.57 -7.75
N LYS A 166 12.88 -0.98 -8.76
CA LYS A 166 13.45 0.37 -8.64
C LYS A 166 12.35 1.43 -8.58
N VAL A 167 11.29 1.28 -9.36
CA VAL A 167 10.14 2.19 -9.31
C VAL A 167 9.46 2.12 -7.95
N GLY A 168 9.18 0.92 -7.45
CA GLY A 168 8.55 0.76 -6.12
C GLY A 168 9.32 1.36 -4.95
N VAL A 169 10.64 1.54 -5.06
CA VAL A 169 11.46 2.23 -4.04
C VAL A 169 11.37 3.74 -4.13
N LYS A 170 11.07 4.29 -5.32
CA LYS A 170 10.95 5.74 -5.52
C LYS A 170 9.60 6.31 -5.07
N ILE A 171 8.61 5.43 -4.89
CA ILE A 171 7.29 5.77 -4.37
C ILE A 171 7.36 5.95 -2.85
#